data_c5084ba2d16358cf27c6f265f2123f7f
#
_entry.id   c5084ba2d16358cf27c6f265f2123f7f
#
_cell.length_a   1.000
_cell.length_b   1.000
_cell.length_c   1.000
_cell.angle_alpha   90.00
_cell.angle_beta   90.00
_cell.angle_gamma   90.00
#
_symmetry.space_group_name_H-M   'P 1'
#
loop_
_entity.id
_entity.type
_entity.pdbx_description
1 polymer ?
#
loop_
_entity_poly.entity_id
_entity_poly.type
_entity_poly.pdbx_seq_one_letter_code
_entity_poly.pdbx_strand_id
1 'polypeptide(L)'
;MTSDYDGITHDYTKKRGVVMTEILLSKNAPIQYYNRSRLWNAVEKVEKAKNAQLAREIEVSIPKELKFREGYNLVNEFCNSNFVDKGMIADICFYDKGDGNPHAHIMLTVRPFNEDRSWESKQKKEYILDENGEKIYDKKKRQYKCKSVPTTDWNDRGNVEKWRMSWAECNKYLEKSGHDERIDHRSYERQGLEILPTKHLGTVASQMEKRNIKTDRGEANRHIKMVNKMIRFCNEGILKLKEEAKQLAQSVKNKVIKVARNLEQLRKNLLCIMYSEKDNDKKIEQFRKFVPKDMDVIKRAYDLIRKRERLNEEKRSYETVVNA
;
A
#
# COMPACT_ATOMS: atom_id res chain seq x y z
N MET A 1 35.11 -6.54 -13.46
CA MET A 1 35.39 -5.08 -13.40
C MET A 1 36.63 -4.88 -12.55
N THR A 2 37.61 -4.14 -13.04
CA THR A 2 38.80 -3.80 -12.26
C THR A 2 38.61 -2.39 -11.71
N SER A 3 38.82 -2.19 -10.40
CA SER A 3 38.78 -0.89 -9.75
C SER A 3 40.11 -0.16 -10.03
N ASP A 4 40.00 1.09 -10.49
CA ASP A 4 41.19 1.95 -10.72
C ASP A 4 41.78 2.45 -9.38
N TYR A 5 41.04 2.34 -8.28
CA TYR A 5 41.44 2.83 -6.95
C TYR A 5 42.43 1.87 -6.28
N ASP A 6 42.17 0.57 -6.31
CA ASP A 6 42.99 -0.45 -5.62
C ASP A 6 43.56 -1.53 -6.56
N GLY A 7 43.24 -1.48 -7.85
CA GLY A 7 43.68 -2.45 -8.86
C GLY A 7 43.03 -3.83 -8.73
N ILE A 8 42.07 -4.01 -7.83
CA ILE A 8 41.43 -5.30 -7.60
C ILE A 8 40.40 -5.57 -8.71
N THR A 9 40.45 -6.77 -9.26
CA THR A 9 39.45 -7.23 -10.23
C THR A 9 38.34 -7.98 -9.52
N HIS A 10 37.12 -7.42 -9.59
CA HIS A 10 35.90 -8.04 -9.09
C HIS A 10 35.23 -8.82 -10.23
N ASP A 11 35.21 -10.16 -10.12
CA ASP A 11 34.58 -11.04 -11.09
C ASP A 11 33.31 -11.67 -10.51
N TYR A 12 32.17 -11.26 -11.02
CA TYR A 12 30.85 -11.79 -10.65
C TYR A 12 30.24 -12.67 -11.74
N THR A 13 31.00 -13.06 -12.77
CA THR A 13 30.49 -13.90 -13.89
C THR A 13 30.01 -15.28 -13.42
N LYS A 14 30.54 -15.76 -12.28
CA LYS A 14 30.13 -17.02 -11.65
C LYS A 14 28.86 -16.91 -10.80
N LYS A 15 28.34 -15.69 -10.57
CA LYS A 15 27.13 -15.49 -9.79
C LYS A 15 25.90 -15.95 -10.57
N ARG A 16 25.24 -17.02 -10.09
CA ARG A 16 24.06 -17.58 -10.75
C ARG A 16 22.83 -16.72 -10.52
N GLY A 17 21.92 -16.72 -11.51
CA GLY A 17 20.62 -16.05 -11.41
C GLY A 17 20.56 -14.67 -12.05
N VAL A 18 21.67 -14.10 -12.53
CA VAL A 18 21.65 -12.90 -13.36
C VAL A 18 21.09 -13.25 -14.73
N VAL A 19 19.96 -12.66 -15.08
CA VAL A 19 19.28 -12.88 -16.37
C VAL A 19 19.68 -11.83 -17.39
N MET A 20 19.74 -10.58 -16.95
CA MET A 20 20.03 -9.42 -17.79
C MET A 20 20.63 -8.28 -16.97
N THR A 21 21.42 -7.45 -17.62
CA THR A 21 21.94 -6.21 -17.03
C THR A 21 21.83 -5.07 -18.02
N GLU A 22 21.52 -3.87 -17.53
CA GLU A 22 21.35 -2.68 -18.35
C GLU A 22 21.81 -1.43 -17.62
N ILE A 23 22.27 -0.43 -18.35
CA ILE A 23 22.57 0.89 -17.83
C ILE A 23 21.69 1.91 -18.55
N LEU A 24 20.91 2.66 -17.79
CA LEU A 24 20.11 3.78 -18.27
C LEU A 24 20.85 5.07 -17.97
N LEU A 25 21.19 5.84 -19.01
CA LEU A 25 21.89 7.10 -18.87
C LEU A 25 20.88 8.25 -18.77
N SER A 26 21.14 9.18 -17.85
CA SER A 26 20.44 10.47 -17.80
C SER A 26 20.83 11.38 -18.98
N LYS A 27 20.00 12.37 -19.27
CA LYS A 27 20.11 13.26 -20.44
C LYS A 27 21.52 13.82 -20.69
N ASN A 28 22.21 14.26 -19.64
CA ASN A 28 23.53 14.90 -19.74
C ASN A 28 24.70 13.94 -19.44
N ALA A 29 24.41 12.65 -19.21
CA ALA A 29 25.46 11.69 -18.90
C ALA A 29 26.35 11.40 -20.13
N PRO A 30 27.68 11.28 -19.96
CA PRO A 30 28.57 10.88 -21.02
C PRO A 30 28.24 9.47 -21.53
N ILE A 31 28.18 9.28 -22.85
CA ILE A 31 27.83 8.00 -23.49
C ILE A 31 28.77 6.85 -23.09
N GLN A 32 30.02 7.18 -22.76
CA GLN A 32 31.00 6.19 -22.30
C GLN A 32 30.58 5.45 -21.01
N TYR A 33 29.64 5.97 -20.27
CA TYR A 33 29.12 5.37 -19.03
C TYR A 33 28.09 4.25 -19.27
N TYR A 34 27.76 3.91 -20.52
CA TYR A 34 27.18 2.60 -20.82
C TYR A 34 28.14 1.44 -20.46
N ASN A 35 29.43 1.73 -20.35
CA ASN A 35 30.39 0.77 -19.83
C ASN A 35 30.44 0.86 -18.29
N ARG A 36 29.98 -0.21 -17.62
CA ARG A 36 29.88 -0.30 -16.16
C ARG A 36 31.21 -0.02 -15.45
N SER A 37 32.31 -0.53 -15.98
CA SER A 37 33.63 -0.28 -15.40
C SER A 37 34.02 1.19 -15.47
N ARG A 38 33.79 1.85 -16.61
CA ARG A 38 34.05 3.27 -16.76
C ARG A 38 33.15 4.13 -15.84
N LEU A 39 31.88 3.76 -15.72
CA LEU A 39 30.94 4.46 -14.86
C LEU A 39 31.41 4.44 -13.39
N TRP A 40 31.59 3.25 -12.83
CA TRP A 40 31.86 3.11 -11.41
C TRP A 40 33.27 3.57 -11.01
N ASN A 41 34.27 3.40 -11.88
CA ASN A 41 35.59 4.00 -11.67
C ASN A 41 35.52 5.55 -11.69
N ALA A 42 34.70 6.16 -12.56
CA ALA A 42 34.50 7.59 -12.56
C ALA A 42 33.78 8.08 -11.30
N VAL A 43 32.82 7.32 -10.78
CA VAL A 43 32.15 7.61 -9.48
C VAL A 43 33.18 7.57 -8.35
N GLU A 44 33.96 6.52 -8.22
CA GLU A 44 35.03 6.41 -7.21
C GLU A 44 36.00 7.59 -7.28
N LYS A 45 36.41 7.96 -8.50
CA LYS A 45 37.35 9.07 -8.71
C LYS A 45 36.82 10.45 -8.30
N VAL A 46 35.52 10.69 -8.45
CA VAL A 46 34.88 11.98 -8.11
C VAL A 46 34.52 12.06 -6.62
N GLU A 47 34.28 10.94 -5.96
CA GLU A 47 33.92 10.86 -4.54
C GLU A 47 35.15 10.77 -3.65
N LYS A 48 35.79 11.92 -3.37
CA LYS A 48 37.08 12.00 -2.69
C LYS A 48 37.02 11.81 -1.18
N ALA A 49 35.87 12.03 -0.53
CA ALA A 49 35.78 11.95 0.92
C ALA A 49 35.81 10.49 1.39
N LYS A 50 36.57 10.19 2.46
CA LYS A 50 36.73 8.83 3.00
C LYS A 50 35.40 8.12 3.31
N ASN A 51 34.39 8.88 3.69
CA ASN A 51 33.02 8.41 4.01
C ASN A 51 32.00 8.82 2.94
N ALA A 52 32.44 9.06 1.70
CA ALA A 52 31.54 9.43 0.63
C ALA A 52 30.56 8.28 0.31
N GLN A 53 29.32 8.64 0.12
CA GLN A 53 28.35 7.71 -0.48
C GLN A 53 28.64 7.62 -1.98
N LEU A 54 28.99 6.43 -2.47
CA LEU A 54 29.31 6.18 -3.89
C LEU A 54 28.05 5.93 -4.71
N ALA A 55 27.13 5.14 -4.17
CA ALA A 55 25.91 4.73 -4.85
C ALA A 55 24.72 4.65 -3.88
N ARG A 56 23.53 4.56 -4.45
CA ARG A 56 22.33 4.11 -3.75
C ARG A 56 21.84 2.84 -4.43
N GLU A 57 21.54 1.83 -3.65
CA GLU A 57 20.93 0.61 -4.14
C GLU A 57 19.45 0.60 -3.78
N ILE A 58 18.64 0.18 -4.74
CA ILE A 58 17.23 -0.14 -4.58
C ILE A 58 17.02 -1.54 -5.12
N GLU A 59 16.39 -2.39 -4.32
CA GLU A 59 15.94 -3.71 -4.73
C GLU A 59 14.41 -3.68 -4.89
N VAL A 60 13.91 -4.14 -6.04
CA VAL A 60 12.48 -4.25 -6.33
C VAL A 60 12.12 -5.68 -6.68
N SER A 61 11.12 -6.24 -6.00
CA SER A 61 10.57 -7.55 -6.36
C SER A 61 9.64 -7.39 -7.56
N ILE A 62 9.89 -8.17 -8.61
CA ILE A 62 9.05 -8.20 -9.81
C ILE A 62 7.92 -9.20 -9.55
N PRO A 63 6.64 -8.88 -9.82
CA PRO A 63 5.57 -9.86 -9.72
C PRO A 63 5.88 -11.10 -10.57
N LYS A 64 5.87 -12.26 -9.93
CA LYS A 64 6.19 -13.55 -10.60
C LYS A 64 5.16 -13.95 -11.66
N GLU A 65 3.99 -13.33 -11.62
CA GLU A 65 2.88 -13.48 -12.56
C GLU A 65 3.20 -12.85 -13.92
N LEU A 66 4.09 -11.85 -13.94
CA LEU A 66 4.48 -11.16 -15.16
C LEU A 66 5.52 -11.97 -15.96
N LYS A 67 5.38 -11.94 -17.28
CA LYS A 67 6.43 -12.46 -18.16
C LYS A 67 7.68 -11.59 -18.04
N PHE A 68 8.86 -12.16 -18.33
CA PHE A 68 10.13 -11.43 -18.24
C PHE A 68 10.10 -10.07 -18.96
N ARG A 69 9.54 -10.01 -20.18
CA ARG A 69 9.45 -8.75 -20.94
C ARG A 69 8.59 -7.69 -20.27
N GLU A 70 7.50 -8.10 -19.62
CA GLU A 70 6.60 -7.19 -18.90
C GLU A 70 7.30 -6.66 -17.64
N GLY A 71 7.95 -7.56 -16.88
CA GLY A 71 8.77 -7.18 -15.73
C GLY A 71 9.93 -6.26 -16.09
N TYR A 72 10.60 -6.51 -17.21
CA TYR A 72 11.66 -5.65 -17.76
C TYR A 72 11.13 -4.24 -18.08
N ASN A 73 10.02 -4.14 -18.82
CA ASN A 73 9.41 -2.84 -19.15
C ASN A 73 8.99 -2.09 -17.90
N LEU A 74 8.38 -2.79 -16.93
CA LEU A 74 7.98 -2.20 -15.64
C LEU A 74 9.18 -1.59 -14.89
N VAL A 75 10.29 -2.33 -14.78
CA VAL A 75 11.50 -1.84 -14.09
C VAL A 75 12.09 -0.63 -14.83
N ASN A 76 12.12 -0.68 -16.16
CA ASN A 76 12.65 0.43 -16.96
C ASN A 76 11.79 1.68 -16.86
N GLU A 77 10.47 1.57 -16.92
CA GLU A 77 9.56 2.71 -16.72
C GLU A 77 9.73 3.30 -15.32
N PHE A 78 9.82 2.44 -14.30
CA PHE A 78 10.08 2.86 -12.93
C PHE A 78 11.41 3.60 -12.80
N CYS A 79 12.50 3.07 -13.38
CA CYS A 79 13.82 3.71 -13.33
C CYS A 79 13.85 5.04 -14.07
N ASN A 80 13.27 5.10 -15.27
CA ASN A 80 13.24 6.32 -16.04
C ASN A 80 12.50 7.44 -15.30
N SER A 81 11.25 7.20 -14.89
CA SER A 81 10.41 8.23 -14.27
C SER A 81 10.89 8.69 -12.89
N ASN A 82 11.50 7.80 -12.10
CA ASN A 82 11.89 8.12 -10.73
C ASN A 82 13.34 8.57 -10.59
N PHE A 83 14.24 8.15 -11.49
CA PHE A 83 15.69 8.37 -11.32
C PHE A 83 16.36 9.00 -12.54
N VAL A 84 16.20 8.40 -13.73
CA VAL A 84 16.95 8.80 -14.93
C VAL A 84 16.52 10.18 -15.42
N ASP A 85 15.22 10.45 -15.48
CA ASP A 85 14.66 11.75 -15.86
C ASP A 85 15.02 12.85 -14.85
N LYS A 86 15.38 12.47 -13.63
CA LYS A 86 15.86 13.37 -12.58
C LYS A 86 17.38 13.56 -12.56
N GLY A 87 18.09 12.92 -13.49
CA GLY A 87 19.52 13.11 -13.68
C GLY A 87 20.42 12.03 -13.10
N MET A 88 19.89 10.94 -12.49
CA MET A 88 20.68 9.80 -12.04
C MET A 88 20.99 8.87 -13.20
N ILE A 89 22.11 8.17 -13.14
CA ILE A 89 22.33 6.95 -13.96
C ILE A 89 21.82 5.76 -13.15
N ALA A 90 21.09 4.87 -13.78
CA ALA A 90 20.64 3.62 -13.20
C ALA A 90 21.37 2.43 -13.83
N ASP A 91 22.10 1.68 -13.02
CA ASP A 91 22.73 0.41 -13.39
C ASP A 91 21.88 -0.72 -12.83
N ILE A 92 21.19 -1.44 -13.71
CA ILE A 92 20.15 -2.41 -13.39
C ILE A 92 20.70 -3.81 -13.59
N CYS A 93 20.40 -4.70 -12.65
CA CYS A 93 20.71 -6.12 -12.73
C CYS A 93 19.45 -6.94 -12.41
N PHE A 94 18.93 -7.65 -13.39
CA PHE A 94 17.77 -8.52 -13.25
C PHE A 94 18.17 -9.90 -12.77
N TYR A 95 17.52 -10.36 -11.71
CA TYR A 95 17.75 -11.66 -11.11
C TYR A 95 16.51 -12.52 -11.17
N ASP A 96 16.68 -13.76 -11.64
CA ASP A 96 15.70 -14.83 -11.53
C ASP A 96 16.43 -16.18 -11.43
N LYS A 97 16.16 -16.90 -10.35
CA LYS A 97 16.70 -18.25 -10.11
C LYS A 97 15.66 -19.35 -10.38
N GLY A 98 14.47 -18.99 -10.83
CA GLY A 98 13.34 -19.91 -10.94
C GLY A 98 12.77 -20.34 -9.58
N ASP A 99 13.10 -19.62 -8.49
CA ASP A 99 12.63 -19.89 -7.13
C ASP A 99 11.36 -19.13 -6.77
N GLY A 100 10.74 -18.45 -7.76
CA GLY A 100 9.51 -17.67 -7.59
C GLY A 100 9.71 -16.29 -6.99
N ASN A 101 10.95 -15.79 -6.96
CA ASN A 101 11.28 -14.44 -6.49
C ASN A 101 12.12 -13.66 -7.51
N PRO A 102 11.60 -13.37 -8.72
CA PRO A 102 12.27 -12.49 -9.65
C PRO A 102 12.37 -11.07 -9.07
N HIS A 103 13.55 -10.45 -9.19
CA HIS A 103 13.81 -9.12 -8.64
C HIS A 103 14.87 -8.38 -9.45
N ALA A 104 14.93 -7.07 -9.29
CA ALA A 104 15.96 -6.24 -9.87
C ALA A 104 16.72 -5.47 -8.80
N HIS A 105 18.06 -5.49 -8.89
CA HIS A 105 18.94 -4.58 -8.17
C HIS A 105 19.23 -3.38 -9.04
N ILE A 106 19.02 -2.19 -8.52
CA ILE A 106 19.18 -0.92 -9.22
C ILE A 106 20.21 -0.10 -8.45
N MET A 107 21.41 0.06 -9.01
CA MET A 107 22.43 0.95 -8.46
C MET A 107 22.32 2.32 -9.13
N LEU A 108 22.17 3.36 -8.32
CA LEU A 108 21.96 4.73 -8.75
C LEU A 108 23.18 5.60 -8.41
N THR A 109 23.57 6.47 -9.33
CA THR A 109 24.56 7.51 -9.04
C THR A 109 23.98 8.56 -8.07
N VAL A 110 24.85 9.22 -7.32
CA VAL A 110 24.47 10.20 -6.28
C VAL A 110 24.86 11.64 -6.62
N ARG A 111 25.33 11.85 -7.86
CA ARG A 111 25.61 13.17 -8.44
C ARG A 111 24.91 13.32 -9.78
N PRO A 112 24.30 14.46 -10.05
CA PRO A 112 23.83 14.79 -11.38
C PRO A 112 24.99 15.22 -12.30
N PHE A 113 24.66 15.54 -13.56
CA PHE A 113 25.58 16.06 -14.54
C PHE A 113 25.21 17.49 -14.92
N ASN A 114 26.22 18.32 -15.09
CA ASN A 114 26.10 19.64 -15.69
C ASN A 114 25.78 19.53 -17.19
N GLU A 115 25.45 20.65 -17.84
CA GLU A 115 25.18 20.69 -19.28
C GLU A 115 26.43 20.35 -20.11
N ASP A 116 27.64 20.66 -19.59
CA ASP A 116 28.93 20.32 -20.18
C ASP A 116 29.32 18.84 -19.97
N ARG A 117 28.41 18.01 -19.41
CA ARG A 117 28.59 16.60 -19.08
C ARG A 117 29.62 16.30 -17.99
N SER A 118 30.06 17.30 -17.25
CA SER A 118 30.87 17.12 -16.05
C SER A 118 29.97 16.73 -14.85
N TRP A 119 30.57 16.07 -13.83
CA TRP A 119 29.88 15.78 -12.59
C TRP A 119 29.56 17.07 -11.81
N GLU A 120 28.30 17.27 -11.45
CA GLU A 120 27.88 18.37 -10.62
C GLU A 120 28.22 18.13 -9.14
N SER A 121 28.34 19.20 -8.36
CA SER A 121 28.57 19.13 -6.91
C SER A 121 27.30 18.66 -6.19
N LYS A 122 27.44 17.78 -5.17
CA LYS A 122 26.31 17.36 -4.30
C LYS A 122 25.71 18.52 -3.52
N GLN A 123 26.48 19.57 -3.30
CA GLN A 123 26.10 20.74 -2.50
C GLN A 123 26.58 22.02 -3.17
N LYS A 124 25.77 23.06 -3.05
CA LYS A 124 26.10 24.41 -3.45
C LYS A 124 26.12 25.34 -2.23
N LYS A 125 26.94 26.41 -2.33
CA LYS A 125 26.97 27.44 -1.31
C LYS A 125 25.89 28.48 -1.59
N GLU A 126 25.00 28.69 -0.64
CA GLU A 126 24.09 29.83 -0.62
C GLU A 126 24.60 30.86 0.38
N TYR A 127 24.89 32.07 -0.11
CA TYR A 127 25.33 33.14 0.75
C TYR A 127 24.19 33.70 1.58
N ILE A 128 24.48 33.99 2.85
CA ILE A 128 23.54 34.66 3.73
C ILE A 128 23.57 36.14 3.41
N LEU A 129 22.42 36.71 3.06
CA LEU A 129 22.27 38.10 2.72
C LEU A 129 21.80 38.89 3.94
N ASP A 130 22.12 40.18 4.00
CA ASP A 130 21.60 41.16 4.96
C ASP A 130 20.22 41.70 4.49
N GLU A 131 19.68 42.67 5.23
CA GLU A 131 18.39 43.32 4.93
C GLU A 131 18.40 44.10 3.60
N ASN A 132 19.58 44.45 3.09
CA ASN A 132 19.76 45.16 1.82
C ASN A 132 20.05 44.21 0.65
N GLY A 133 20.11 42.89 0.91
CA GLY A 133 20.43 41.88 -0.10
C GLY A 133 21.91 41.69 -0.36
N GLU A 134 22.80 42.26 0.48
CA GLU A 134 24.25 42.12 0.36
C GLU A 134 24.78 40.92 1.16
N LYS A 135 25.90 40.32 0.69
CA LYS A 135 26.51 39.17 1.34
C LYS A 135 27.16 39.56 2.66
N ILE A 136 26.79 38.92 3.75
CA ILE A 136 27.38 39.20 5.08
C ILE A 136 28.79 38.64 5.16
N TYR A 137 29.79 39.48 5.41
CA TYR A 137 31.18 39.08 5.59
C TYR A 137 31.50 38.77 7.05
N ASP A 138 32.06 37.59 7.32
CA ASP A 138 32.57 37.19 8.64
C ASP A 138 34.05 37.57 8.77
N LYS A 139 34.33 38.66 9.49
CA LYS A 139 35.71 39.17 9.71
C LYS A 139 36.60 38.16 10.46
N LYS A 140 36.02 37.31 11.36
CA LYS A 140 36.79 36.32 12.12
C LYS A 140 37.25 35.16 11.23
N LYS A 141 36.37 34.70 10.37
CA LYS A 141 36.64 33.58 9.43
C LYS A 141 37.23 34.06 8.09
N ARG A 142 37.33 35.36 7.88
CA ARG A 142 37.77 35.97 6.63
C ARG A 142 37.08 35.46 5.38
N GLN A 143 35.75 35.21 5.49
CA GLN A 143 34.92 34.70 4.39
C GLN A 143 33.48 35.21 4.50
N TYR A 144 32.76 35.18 3.38
CA TYR A 144 31.34 35.48 3.40
C TYR A 144 30.56 34.33 4.10
N LYS A 145 29.58 34.69 4.94
CA LYS A 145 28.70 33.73 5.57
C LYS A 145 27.91 33.02 4.50
N CYS A 146 27.96 31.69 4.51
CA CYS A 146 27.19 30.85 3.60
C CYS A 146 26.69 29.59 4.33
N LYS A 147 25.60 29.05 3.84
CA LYS A 147 25.13 27.70 4.20
C LYS A 147 25.35 26.77 3.01
N SER A 148 25.65 25.53 3.30
CA SER A 148 25.73 24.48 2.29
C SER A 148 24.34 23.90 2.12
N VAL A 149 23.80 23.92 0.90
CA VAL A 149 22.50 23.32 0.57
C VAL A 149 22.68 22.21 -0.46
N PRO A 150 21.90 21.13 -0.37
CA PRO A 150 21.94 20.08 -1.38
C PRO A 150 21.60 20.63 -2.77
N THR A 151 22.31 20.16 -3.80
CA THR A 151 22.01 20.52 -5.20
C THR A 151 20.73 19.81 -5.69
N THR A 152 20.44 18.65 -5.13
CA THR A 152 19.25 17.83 -5.45
C THR A 152 18.49 17.45 -4.19
N ASP A 153 17.24 17.06 -4.35
CA ASP A 153 16.38 16.52 -3.29
C ASP A 153 16.53 15.00 -3.08
N TRP A 154 17.49 14.36 -3.75
CA TRP A 154 17.59 12.90 -3.80
C TRP A 154 17.75 12.21 -2.45
N ASN A 155 18.24 12.95 -1.44
CA ASN A 155 18.38 12.45 -0.06
C ASN A 155 17.18 12.80 0.85
N ASP A 156 16.12 13.39 0.30
CA ASP A 156 14.91 13.64 1.06
C ASP A 156 14.26 12.30 1.50
N ARG A 157 13.94 12.24 2.78
CA ARG A 157 13.28 11.05 3.38
C ARG A 157 11.93 10.74 2.73
N GLY A 158 11.23 11.76 2.23
CA GLY A 158 9.96 11.61 1.52
C GLY A 158 10.07 10.82 0.22
N ASN A 159 11.25 10.77 -0.40
CA ASN A 159 11.44 10.06 -1.67
C ASN A 159 11.24 8.55 -1.56
N VAL A 160 11.57 7.94 -0.42
CA VAL A 160 11.37 6.49 -0.22
C VAL A 160 9.89 6.13 -0.33
N GLU A 161 9.00 6.94 0.23
CA GLU A 161 7.56 6.71 0.15
C GLU A 161 7.03 6.95 -1.27
N LYS A 162 7.53 7.98 -1.96
CA LYS A 162 7.19 8.26 -3.37
C LYS A 162 7.61 7.10 -4.28
N TRP A 163 8.81 6.56 -4.09
CA TRP A 163 9.30 5.41 -4.88
C TRP A 163 8.50 4.14 -4.61
N ARG A 164 8.13 3.88 -3.35
CA ARG A 164 7.25 2.75 -3.00
C ARG A 164 5.87 2.89 -3.65
N MET A 165 5.29 4.09 -3.62
CA MET A 165 4.02 4.38 -4.27
C MET A 165 4.11 4.20 -5.78
N SER A 166 5.17 4.73 -6.40
CA SER A 166 5.41 4.57 -7.83
C SER A 166 5.61 3.10 -8.21
N TRP A 167 6.33 2.31 -7.38
CA TRP A 167 6.46 0.87 -7.63
C TRP A 167 5.11 0.14 -7.59
N ALA A 168 4.17 0.56 -6.74
CA ALA A 168 2.84 -0.03 -6.69
C ALA A 168 2.02 0.19 -7.99
N GLU A 169 2.47 1.03 -8.91
CA GLU A 169 1.90 1.16 -10.25
C GLU A 169 2.08 -0.10 -11.10
N CYS A 170 2.92 -1.06 -10.68
CA CYS A 170 2.99 -2.40 -11.27
C CYS A 170 1.62 -3.10 -11.32
N ASN A 171 0.67 -2.69 -10.48
CA ASN A 171 -0.72 -3.17 -10.52
C ASN A 171 -1.38 -2.97 -11.89
N LYS A 172 -1.00 -1.92 -12.63
CA LYS A 172 -1.48 -1.68 -14.01
C LYS A 172 -1.02 -2.78 -14.95
N TYR A 173 0.21 -3.28 -14.76
CA TYR A 173 0.75 -4.39 -15.55
C TYR A 173 0.06 -5.70 -15.22
N LEU A 174 -0.17 -5.99 -13.93
CA LEU A 174 -0.89 -7.18 -13.48
C LEU A 174 -2.31 -7.20 -14.03
N GLU A 175 -3.03 -6.08 -13.94
CA GLU A 175 -4.39 -5.95 -14.46
C GLU A 175 -4.44 -6.13 -15.98
N LYS A 176 -3.52 -5.51 -16.73
CA LYS A 176 -3.42 -5.65 -18.18
C LYS A 176 -3.12 -7.08 -18.61
N SER A 177 -2.40 -7.83 -17.79
CA SER A 177 -2.05 -9.24 -18.01
C SER A 177 -3.12 -10.21 -17.46
N GLY A 178 -4.24 -9.70 -16.92
CA GLY A 178 -5.37 -10.51 -16.45
C GLY A 178 -5.15 -11.18 -15.08
N HIS A 179 -4.27 -10.62 -14.24
CA HIS A 179 -3.99 -11.11 -12.90
C HIS A 179 -4.76 -10.31 -11.84
N ASP A 180 -5.26 -10.99 -10.81
CA ASP A 180 -6.02 -10.38 -9.70
C ASP A 180 -5.12 -9.92 -8.53
N GLU A 181 -3.86 -10.36 -8.51
CA GLU A 181 -2.89 -9.99 -7.50
C GLU A 181 -2.65 -8.47 -7.52
N ARG A 182 -2.51 -7.89 -6.32
CA ARG A 182 -2.28 -6.46 -6.15
C ARG A 182 -1.21 -6.20 -5.10
N ILE A 183 -0.40 -5.18 -5.34
CA ILE A 183 0.61 -4.68 -4.42
C ILE A 183 0.15 -3.34 -3.85
N ASP A 184 0.24 -3.17 -2.54
CA ASP A 184 0.01 -1.90 -1.85
C ASP A 184 1.30 -1.49 -1.13
N HIS A 185 1.78 -0.26 -1.37
CA HIS A 185 2.99 0.28 -0.77
C HIS A 185 2.82 0.64 0.72
N ARG A 186 1.57 0.77 1.18
CA ARG A 186 1.26 1.13 2.56
C ARG A 186 1.43 -0.06 3.51
N SER A 187 1.78 0.21 4.77
CA SER A 187 1.72 -0.82 5.80
C SER A 187 0.28 -1.34 6.00
N TYR A 188 0.12 -2.54 6.53
CA TYR A 188 -1.20 -3.11 6.82
C TYR A 188 -2.04 -2.19 7.72
N GLU A 189 -1.42 -1.55 8.71
CA GLU A 189 -2.07 -0.56 9.55
C GLU A 189 -2.62 0.63 8.73
N ARG A 190 -1.81 1.20 7.83
CA ARG A 190 -2.24 2.30 6.94
C ARG A 190 -3.31 1.88 5.93
N GLN A 191 -3.40 0.59 5.62
CA GLN A 191 -4.46 0.01 4.80
C GLN A 191 -5.73 -0.25 5.61
N GLY A 192 -5.70 -0.12 6.94
CA GLY A 192 -6.80 -0.48 7.83
C GLY A 192 -7.00 -1.99 7.98
N LEU A 193 -5.96 -2.78 7.69
CA LEU A 193 -5.99 -4.23 7.80
C LEU A 193 -5.47 -4.66 9.16
N GLU A 194 -6.26 -5.41 9.90
CA GLU A 194 -5.89 -6.01 11.18
C GLU A 194 -5.02 -7.27 10.98
N ILE A 195 -3.92 -7.13 10.23
CA ILE A 195 -3.01 -8.23 9.91
C ILE A 195 -1.61 -7.87 10.41
N LEU A 196 -0.97 -8.81 11.10
CA LEU A 196 0.39 -8.65 11.58
C LEU A 196 1.41 -8.91 10.45
N PRO A 197 2.39 -8.02 10.23
CA PRO A 197 3.44 -8.24 9.25
C PRO A 197 4.42 -9.33 9.73
N THR A 198 4.88 -10.18 8.81
CA THR A 198 5.95 -11.14 9.11
C THR A 198 7.30 -10.44 9.23
N LYS A 199 8.21 -11.03 10.02
CA LYS A 199 9.58 -10.52 10.18
C LYS A 199 10.48 -11.09 9.10
N HIS A 200 11.34 -10.25 8.53
CA HIS A 200 12.35 -10.71 7.57
C HIS A 200 13.32 -11.69 8.26
N LEU A 201 13.48 -12.89 7.70
CA LEU A 201 14.34 -13.93 8.28
C LEU A 201 15.82 -13.56 8.20
N GLY A 202 16.24 -12.94 7.12
CA GLY A 202 17.65 -12.79 6.76
C GLY A 202 18.23 -14.08 6.14
N THR A 203 19.43 -14.00 5.58
CA THR A 203 20.04 -15.10 4.81
C THR A 203 20.30 -16.32 5.68
N VAL A 204 20.88 -16.15 6.86
CA VAL A 204 21.25 -17.25 7.75
C VAL A 204 20.01 -18.01 8.25
N ALA A 205 19.04 -17.31 8.85
CA ALA A 205 17.82 -17.94 9.34
C ALA A 205 17.01 -18.59 8.20
N SER A 206 16.97 -17.96 7.02
CA SER A 206 16.31 -18.54 5.85
C SER A 206 16.95 -19.86 5.39
N GLN A 207 18.28 -19.95 5.41
CA GLN A 207 18.99 -21.20 5.09
C GLN A 207 18.79 -22.29 6.15
N MET A 208 18.78 -21.91 7.43
CA MET A 208 18.49 -22.84 8.53
C MET A 208 17.08 -23.42 8.41
N GLU A 209 16.08 -22.56 8.22
CA GLU A 209 14.68 -22.98 8.03
C GLU A 209 14.49 -23.89 6.80
N LYS A 210 15.19 -23.62 5.69
CA LYS A 210 15.21 -24.51 4.52
C LYS A 210 15.78 -25.92 4.82
N ARG A 211 16.65 -26.03 5.83
CA ARG A 211 17.22 -27.30 6.34
C ARG A 211 16.40 -27.90 7.49
N ASN A 212 15.18 -27.41 7.73
CA ASN A 212 14.31 -27.79 8.84
C ASN A 212 14.89 -27.49 10.23
N ILE A 213 15.84 -26.57 10.33
CA ILE A 213 16.37 -26.09 11.61
C ILE A 213 15.54 -24.88 12.03
N LYS A 214 14.81 -25.02 13.14
CA LYS A 214 13.94 -23.96 13.66
C LYS A 214 14.75 -22.78 14.17
N THR A 215 14.31 -21.57 13.84
CA THR A 215 14.90 -20.32 14.30
C THR A 215 13.87 -19.47 15.02
N ASP A 216 14.30 -18.59 15.94
CA ASP A 216 13.39 -17.70 16.68
C ASP A 216 12.55 -16.83 15.76
N ARG A 217 13.15 -16.32 14.66
CA ARG A 217 12.42 -15.54 13.64
C ARG A 217 11.44 -16.39 12.85
N GLY A 218 11.81 -17.64 12.56
CA GLY A 218 10.94 -18.61 11.91
C GLY A 218 9.74 -18.97 12.78
N GLU A 219 9.96 -19.24 14.07
CA GLU A 219 8.89 -19.50 15.05
C GLU A 219 7.96 -18.28 15.20
N ALA A 220 8.52 -17.08 15.32
CA ALA A 220 7.73 -15.84 15.35
C ALA A 220 6.84 -15.69 14.10
N ASN A 221 7.37 -16.01 12.91
CA ASN A 221 6.60 -15.95 11.68
C ASN A 221 5.53 -17.04 11.59
N ARG A 222 5.78 -18.24 12.10
CA ARG A 222 4.75 -19.31 12.23
C ARG A 222 3.62 -18.84 13.13
N HIS A 223 3.95 -18.25 14.28
CA HIS A 223 2.95 -17.69 15.19
C HIS A 223 2.13 -16.57 14.55
N ILE A 224 2.80 -15.60 13.89
CA ILE A 224 2.13 -14.51 13.16
C ILE A 224 1.17 -15.08 12.10
N LYS A 225 1.61 -16.07 11.32
CA LYS A 225 0.75 -16.71 10.30
C LYS A 225 -0.48 -17.37 10.91
N MET A 226 -0.33 -18.03 12.07
CA MET A 226 -1.44 -18.63 12.80
C MET A 226 -2.43 -17.57 13.28
N VAL A 227 -1.94 -16.51 13.93
CA VAL A 227 -2.77 -15.38 14.39
C VAL A 227 -3.52 -14.74 13.21
N ASN A 228 -2.83 -14.46 12.11
CA ASN A 228 -3.45 -13.88 10.91
C ASN A 228 -4.53 -14.80 10.30
N LYS A 229 -4.35 -16.12 10.37
CA LYS A 229 -5.38 -17.09 9.96
C LYS A 229 -6.62 -17.01 10.86
N MET A 230 -6.42 -16.87 12.17
CA MET A 230 -7.53 -16.72 13.13
C MET A 230 -8.26 -15.38 12.90
N ILE A 231 -7.54 -14.28 12.70
CA ILE A 231 -8.14 -12.97 12.38
C ILE A 231 -9.02 -13.08 11.14
N ARG A 232 -8.53 -13.68 10.05
CA ARG A 232 -9.33 -13.87 8.83
C ARG A 232 -10.59 -14.69 9.09
N PHE A 233 -10.47 -15.78 9.80
CA PHE A 233 -11.62 -16.62 10.17
C PHE A 233 -12.67 -15.84 10.97
N CYS A 234 -12.24 -15.06 11.96
CA CYS A 234 -13.13 -14.18 12.73
C CYS A 234 -13.80 -13.12 11.85
N ASN A 235 -13.05 -12.47 10.98
CA ASN A 235 -13.59 -11.43 10.09
C ASN A 235 -14.61 -12.01 9.09
N GLU A 236 -14.36 -13.20 8.54
CA GLU A 236 -15.33 -13.92 7.70
C GLU A 236 -16.62 -14.27 8.47
N GLY A 237 -16.47 -14.71 9.72
CA GLY A 237 -17.61 -14.97 10.61
C GLY A 237 -18.42 -13.70 10.88
N ILE A 238 -17.77 -12.59 11.18
CA ILE A 238 -18.41 -11.28 11.39
C ILE A 238 -19.17 -10.82 10.13
N LEU A 239 -18.57 -10.98 8.94
CA LEU A 239 -19.23 -10.62 7.69
C LEU A 239 -20.50 -11.45 7.45
N LYS A 240 -20.45 -12.77 7.69
CA LYS A 240 -21.63 -13.66 7.59
C LYS A 240 -22.73 -13.21 8.54
N LEU A 241 -22.39 -12.99 9.82
CA LEU A 241 -23.37 -12.53 10.81
C LEU A 241 -23.98 -11.17 10.46
N LYS A 242 -23.19 -10.24 9.91
CA LYS A 242 -23.70 -8.95 9.43
C LYS A 242 -24.70 -9.11 8.29
N GLU A 243 -24.42 -10.01 7.35
CA GLU A 243 -25.34 -10.27 6.23
C GLU A 243 -26.62 -10.94 6.68
N GLU A 244 -26.54 -11.94 7.56
CA GLU A 244 -27.72 -12.60 8.16
C GLU A 244 -28.58 -11.59 8.94
N ALA A 245 -27.96 -10.71 9.73
CA ALA A 245 -28.67 -9.64 10.45
C ALA A 245 -29.37 -8.68 9.47
N LYS A 246 -28.74 -8.34 8.35
CA LYS A 246 -29.33 -7.49 7.32
C LYS A 246 -30.55 -8.13 6.66
N GLN A 247 -30.45 -9.42 6.32
CA GLN A 247 -31.54 -10.18 5.72
C GLN A 247 -32.72 -10.30 6.69
N LEU A 248 -32.44 -10.58 7.98
CA LEU A 248 -33.48 -10.63 9.02
C LEU A 248 -34.18 -9.27 9.18
N ALA A 249 -33.41 -8.18 9.23
CA ALA A 249 -33.97 -6.82 9.31
C ALA A 249 -34.88 -6.51 8.10
N GLN A 250 -34.47 -6.90 6.89
CA GLN A 250 -35.28 -6.70 5.69
C GLN A 250 -36.57 -7.55 5.72
N SER A 251 -36.48 -8.79 6.18
CA SER A 251 -37.64 -9.69 6.37
C SER A 251 -38.64 -9.08 7.35
N VAL A 252 -38.18 -8.58 8.50
CA VAL A 252 -39.04 -7.90 9.49
C VAL A 252 -39.70 -6.67 8.90
N LYS A 253 -38.93 -5.83 8.19
CA LYS A 253 -39.46 -4.63 7.50
C LYS A 253 -40.59 -5.00 6.52
N ASN A 254 -40.39 -6.03 5.71
CA ASN A 254 -41.40 -6.48 4.75
C ASN A 254 -42.68 -6.98 5.43
N LYS A 255 -42.54 -7.70 6.56
CA LYS A 255 -43.68 -8.14 7.36
C LYS A 255 -44.46 -6.97 7.93
N VAL A 256 -43.76 -5.96 8.49
CA VAL A 256 -44.37 -4.73 9.04
C VAL A 256 -45.15 -3.96 7.95
N ILE A 257 -44.56 -3.80 6.74
CA ILE A 257 -45.24 -3.16 5.62
C ILE A 257 -46.51 -3.91 5.23
N LYS A 258 -46.47 -5.24 5.18
CA LYS A 258 -47.62 -6.07 4.87
C LYS A 258 -48.76 -5.89 5.89
N VAL A 259 -48.41 -5.86 7.19
CA VAL A 259 -49.39 -5.64 8.28
C VAL A 259 -49.97 -4.23 8.18
N ALA A 260 -49.16 -3.21 7.93
CA ALA A 260 -49.62 -1.83 7.75
C ALA A 260 -50.62 -1.69 6.59
N ARG A 261 -50.33 -2.35 5.44
CA ARG A 261 -51.28 -2.38 4.30
C ARG A 261 -52.60 -3.08 4.63
N ASN A 262 -52.52 -4.18 5.37
CA ASN A 262 -53.72 -4.90 5.80
C ASN A 262 -54.58 -4.05 6.74
N LEU A 263 -53.96 -3.32 7.70
CA LEU A 263 -54.65 -2.41 8.58
C LEU A 263 -55.28 -1.25 7.82
N GLU A 264 -54.61 -0.69 6.84
CA GLU A 264 -55.19 0.38 6.00
C GLU A 264 -56.41 -0.14 5.21
N GLN A 265 -56.34 -1.36 4.67
CA GLN A 265 -57.50 -1.96 4.03
C GLN A 265 -58.65 -2.23 4.99
N LEU A 266 -58.34 -2.71 6.18
CA LEU A 266 -59.33 -2.91 7.24
C LEU A 266 -60.02 -1.56 7.64
N ARG A 267 -59.23 -0.51 7.74
CA ARG A 267 -59.78 0.85 8.00
C ARG A 267 -60.73 1.31 6.91
N LYS A 268 -60.34 1.10 5.63
CA LYS A 268 -61.21 1.45 4.49
C LYS A 268 -62.53 0.66 4.53
N ASN A 269 -62.45 -0.64 4.83
CA ASN A 269 -63.61 -1.48 4.95
C ASN A 269 -64.53 -1.05 6.09
N LEU A 270 -63.95 -0.67 7.24
CA LEU A 270 -64.68 -0.12 8.40
C LEU A 270 -65.45 1.14 8.01
N LEU A 271 -64.78 2.09 7.33
CA LEU A 271 -65.43 3.33 6.88
C LEU A 271 -66.58 3.02 5.91
N CYS A 272 -66.41 2.07 4.98
CA CYS A 272 -67.49 1.66 4.09
C CYS A 272 -68.68 1.06 4.85
N ILE A 273 -68.45 0.30 5.92
CA ILE A 273 -69.53 -0.23 6.79
C ILE A 273 -70.25 0.86 7.55
N MET A 274 -69.50 1.82 8.09
CA MET A 274 -70.09 2.95 8.85
C MET A 274 -70.96 3.87 7.97
N TYR A 275 -70.63 4.00 6.70
CA TYR A 275 -71.39 4.84 5.75
C TYR A 275 -72.48 4.12 4.95
N SER A 276 -72.61 2.75 5.08
CA SER A 276 -73.66 2.00 4.40
C SER A 276 -74.82 1.67 5.38
N GLU A 277 -76.00 2.23 5.15
CA GLU A 277 -77.20 2.09 6.04
C GLU A 277 -77.89 0.72 5.92
N LYS A 278 -77.44 -0.22 5.14
CA LYS A 278 -78.09 -1.53 4.97
C LYS A 278 -77.10 -2.67 5.10
N ASP A 279 -77.28 -3.57 6.07
CA ASP A 279 -76.62 -4.88 6.29
C ASP A 279 -75.32 -4.83 7.14
N ASN A 280 -75.34 -4.12 8.24
CA ASN A 280 -74.18 -3.96 9.11
C ASN A 280 -73.79 -5.20 9.93
N ASP A 281 -74.72 -6.06 10.31
CA ASP A 281 -74.44 -7.16 11.25
C ASP A 281 -73.64 -8.31 10.66
N LYS A 282 -73.89 -8.72 9.41
CA LYS A 282 -73.08 -9.76 8.72
C LYS A 282 -71.64 -9.32 8.39
N LYS A 283 -71.45 -8.06 8.12
CA LYS A 283 -70.13 -7.49 7.81
C LYS A 283 -69.30 -7.29 9.09
N ILE A 284 -69.91 -6.98 10.21
CA ILE A 284 -69.27 -6.88 11.51
C ILE A 284 -68.76 -8.28 11.97
N GLU A 285 -69.52 -9.35 11.71
CA GLU A 285 -69.13 -10.70 12.07
C GLU A 285 -67.95 -11.24 11.21
N GLN A 286 -67.88 -10.88 9.96
CA GLN A 286 -66.71 -11.16 9.11
C GLN A 286 -65.49 -10.38 9.57
N PHE A 287 -65.68 -9.19 10.10
CA PHE A 287 -64.63 -8.32 10.64
C PHE A 287 -64.01 -8.90 11.92
N ARG A 288 -64.82 -9.42 12.82
CA ARG A 288 -64.36 -10.07 14.08
C ARG A 288 -63.45 -11.29 13.83
N LYS A 289 -63.58 -11.99 12.73
CA LYS A 289 -62.77 -13.15 12.39
C LYS A 289 -61.33 -12.76 11.90
N PHE A 290 -61.13 -11.51 11.49
CA PHE A 290 -59.82 -11.02 10.96
C PHE A 290 -58.95 -10.31 12.01
N VAL A 291 -59.56 -9.64 12.98
CA VAL A 291 -58.86 -8.76 13.97
C VAL A 291 -57.90 -9.54 14.90
N PRO A 292 -58.18 -10.76 15.41
CA PRO A 292 -57.31 -11.38 16.39
C PRO A 292 -55.94 -11.77 15.89
N LYS A 293 -55.81 -12.21 14.62
CA LYS A 293 -54.57 -12.70 14.06
C LYS A 293 -53.57 -11.56 13.74
N ASP A 294 -54.10 -10.42 13.33
CA ASP A 294 -53.26 -9.27 12.97
C ASP A 294 -52.77 -8.50 14.21
N MET A 295 -53.55 -8.50 15.28
CA MET A 295 -53.14 -7.85 16.57
C MET A 295 -51.98 -8.57 17.23
N ASP A 296 -51.86 -9.88 17.15
CA ASP A 296 -50.73 -10.68 17.66
C ASP A 296 -49.45 -10.42 16.85
N VAL A 297 -49.59 -10.27 15.55
CA VAL A 297 -48.48 -9.92 14.67
C VAL A 297 -47.96 -8.49 14.95
N ILE A 298 -48.88 -7.55 15.16
CA ILE A 298 -48.52 -6.18 15.51
C ILE A 298 -47.82 -6.12 16.89
N LYS A 299 -48.30 -6.88 17.87
CA LYS A 299 -47.69 -6.96 19.20
C LYS A 299 -46.27 -7.53 19.13
N ARG A 300 -46.08 -8.61 18.39
CA ARG A 300 -44.75 -9.21 18.15
C ARG A 300 -43.81 -8.25 17.40
N ALA A 301 -44.30 -7.51 16.40
CA ALA A 301 -43.50 -6.52 15.69
C ALA A 301 -43.06 -5.34 16.61
N TYR A 302 -43.95 -4.88 17.50
CA TYR A 302 -43.65 -3.88 18.51
C TYR A 302 -42.60 -4.36 19.52
N ASP A 303 -42.67 -5.59 19.97
CA ASP A 303 -41.72 -6.19 20.90
C ASP A 303 -40.34 -6.36 20.24
N LEU A 304 -40.28 -6.69 18.96
CA LEU A 304 -39.03 -6.75 18.19
C LEU A 304 -38.40 -5.37 17.98
N ILE A 305 -39.21 -4.35 17.71
CA ILE A 305 -38.73 -2.96 17.57
C ILE A 305 -38.14 -2.46 18.90
N ARG A 306 -38.83 -2.67 20.03
CA ARG A 306 -38.31 -2.32 21.36
C ARG A 306 -37.02 -3.05 21.71
N LYS A 307 -36.91 -4.33 21.35
CA LYS A 307 -35.70 -5.12 21.58
C LYS A 307 -34.51 -4.59 20.76
N ARG A 308 -34.76 -4.15 19.52
CA ARG A 308 -33.76 -3.53 18.67
C ARG A 308 -33.28 -2.18 19.20
N GLU A 309 -34.20 -1.35 19.71
CA GLU A 309 -33.86 -0.06 20.30
C GLU A 309 -32.96 -0.24 21.52
N ARG A 310 -33.25 -1.18 22.42
CA ARG A 310 -32.37 -1.52 23.55
C ARG A 310 -31.00 -1.99 23.12
N LEU A 311 -30.90 -2.86 22.11
CA LEU A 311 -29.62 -3.34 21.57
C LEU A 311 -28.80 -2.21 20.92
N ASN A 312 -29.45 -1.23 20.29
CA ASN A 312 -28.78 -0.06 19.74
C ASN A 312 -28.28 0.90 20.83
N GLU A 313 -29.03 1.05 21.95
CA GLU A 313 -28.59 1.81 23.10
C GLU A 313 -27.42 1.16 23.81
N GLU A 314 -27.45 -0.16 24.01
CA GLU A 314 -26.33 -0.94 24.53
C GLU A 314 -25.09 -0.79 23.64
N LYS A 315 -25.26 -0.89 22.32
CA LYS A 315 -24.15 -0.71 21.35
C LYS A 315 -23.53 0.68 21.45
N ARG A 316 -24.34 1.74 21.55
CA ARG A 316 -23.83 3.11 21.74
C ARG A 316 -23.08 3.29 23.05
N SER A 317 -23.52 2.63 24.14
CA SER A 317 -22.81 2.66 25.41
C SER A 317 -21.46 1.94 25.32
N TYR A 318 -21.36 0.82 24.62
CA TYR A 318 -20.09 0.12 24.35
C TYR A 318 -19.15 0.96 23.49
N GLU A 319 -19.64 1.59 22.42
CA GLU A 319 -18.85 2.47 21.56
C GLU A 319 -18.31 3.69 22.32
N THR A 320 -19.04 4.19 23.32
CA THR A 320 -18.60 5.30 24.17
C THR A 320 -17.51 4.87 25.16
N VAL A 321 -17.57 3.63 25.68
CA VAL A 321 -16.56 3.07 26.59
C VAL A 321 -15.27 2.67 25.87
N VAL A 322 -15.35 2.26 24.62
CA VAL A 322 -14.16 1.88 23.81
C VAL A 322 -13.41 3.10 23.29
N ASN A 323 -14.09 4.27 23.16
CA ASN A 323 -13.49 5.52 22.67
C ASN A 323 -13.10 6.50 23.80
N ALA A 324 -13.23 6.12 25.07
CA ALA A 324 -12.74 6.81 26.26
C ALA A 324 -11.45 6.16 26.79
#